data_d07104da92d90f1f7d06b235f187a6d8
#
_entry.id   d07104da92d90f1f7d06b235f187a6d8
#
_cell.length_a   1.000
_cell.length_b   1.000
_cell.length_c   1.000
_cell.angle_alpha   90.00
_cell.angle_beta   90.00
_cell.angle_gamma   90.00
#
_symmetry.space_group_name_H-M   'P 1'
#
loop_
_entity.id
_entity.type
_entity.pdbx_description
1 polymer ?
#
loop_
_entity_poly.entity_id
_entity_poly.type
_entity_poly.pdbx_seq_one_letter_code
_entity_poly.pdbx_strand_id
1 'polypeptide(L)'
;LTVPLLRDGDKGSGKFKEITWDEAFDLIQQKFDEAIATDGNQSICYATGSGNFGAMHGPVASAFFAHLGGATTTVGKLCCAGVYESVVYIYGKRFLDCRNQIENSTYCIIWGNNPAITKQGYFQRFENMVDNGGKLVVIDPIYTESAAKATDWIAPWPGTDAALGLAMLKTIVDEKLYDEEFLLAHTCAPCLVDKATGEPVMEDPEDPASFVVLDTATGNVVRHDTANITAALTLEGTPQAEQYNTEFELIYANAAPWTAEAAEVECGVPAADIQRIAREYATAEHAMIVHNMGGFMRTENGRGRLLGGVLRADRP
;
A
#
# COMPACT_ATOMS: atom_id res chain seq x y z
N LEU A 1 -4.37 -6.22 -36.05
CA LEU A 1 -3.31 -6.77 -36.92
C LEU A 1 -3.59 -8.25 -37.17
N THR A 2 -3.57 -8.64 -38.42
CA THR A 2 -3.81 -10.04 -38.86
C THR A 2 -2.55 -10.68 -39.41
N VAL A 3 -1.53 -9.88 -39.73
CA VAL A 3 -0.22 -10.30 -40.25
C VAL A 3 0.89 -9.56 -39.51
N PRO A 4 2.11 -10.12 -39.43
CA PRO A 4 3.28 -9.41 -38.90
C PRO A 4 3.64 -8.21 -39.77
N LEU A 5 4.13 -7.16 -39.12
CA LEU A 5 4.59 -5.95 -39.82
C LEU A 5 6.08 -5.72 -39.54
N LEU A 6 6.86 -5.57 -40.55
CA LEU A 6 8.25 -5.14 -40.47
C LEU A 6 8.35 -3.64 -40.77
N ARG A 7 9.09 -2.92 -39.90
CA ARG A 7 9.36 -1.50 -40.16
C ARG A 7 10.10 -1.31 -41.45
N ASP A 8 9.60 -0.37 -42.28
CA ASP A 8 10.17 0.02 -43.58
C ASP A 8 10.65 1.47 -43.51
N GLY A 9 11.94 1.65 -43.23
CA GLY A 9 12.57 2.94 -43.05
C GLY A 9 13.03 3.21 -41.60
N ASP A 10 13.32 4.47 -41.28
CA ASP A 10 13.87 4.90 -40.01
C ASP A 10 12.89 4.71 -38.84
N LYS A 11 13.45 4.54 -37.65
CA LYS A 11 12.66 4.48 -36.42
C LYS A 11 11.84 5.77 -36.25
N GLY A 12 10.53 5.62 -36.05
CA GLY A 12 9.61 6.76 -35.96
C GLY A 12 8.99 7.22 -37.28
N SER A 13 9.40 6.66 -38.41
CA SER A 13 8.82 7.01 -39.73
C SER A 13 7.33 6.62 -39.88
N GLY A 14 6.84 5.70 -39.08
CA GLY A 14 5.48 5.15 -39.19
C GLY A 14 5.25 4.25 -40.41
N LYS A 15 6.31 3.95 -41.16
CA LYS A 15 6.22 3.09 -42.35
C LYS A 15 6.45 1.64 -41.99
N PHE A 16 5.56 0.76 -42.45
CA PHE A 16 5.62 -0.68 -42.25
C PHE A 16 5.25 -1.42 -43.53
N LYS A 17 5.82 -2.62 -43.71
CA LYS A 17 5.43 -3.56 -44.73
C LYS A 17 4.98 -4.88 -44.12
N GLU A 18 4.03 -5.52 -44.75
CA GLU A 18 3.58 -6.85 -44.36
C GLU A 18 4.64 -7.90 -44.67
N ILE A 19 4.84 -8.84 -43.76
CA ILE A 19 5.70 -10.02 -43.92
C ILE A 19 4.94 -11.27 -43.51
N THR A 20 5.44 -12.43 -43.89
CA THR A 20 4.89 -13.70 -43.40
C THR A 20 5.31 -14.00 -41.97
N TRP A 21 4.63 -14.94 -41.30
CA TRP A 21 5.01 -15.41 -39.95
C TRP A 21 6.37 -16.09 -39.98
N ASP A 22 6.71 -16.86 -41.03
CA ASP A 22 8.00 -17.53 -41.16
C ASP A 22 9.12 -16.49 -41.27
N GLU A 23 8.98 -15.48 -42.13
CA GLU A 23 9.94 -14.36 -42.22
C GLU A 23 10.10 -13.63 -40.87
N ALA A 24 9.03 -13.46 -40.12
CA ALA A 24 9.09 -12.82 -38.78
C ALA A 24 9.87 -13.68 -37.78
N PHE A 25 9.62 -14.98 -37.74
CA PHE A 25 10.33 -15.90 -36.83
C PHE A 25 11.80 -16.04 -37.20
N ASP A 26 12.14 -16.17 -38.48
CA ASP A 26 13.52 -16.22 -38.96
C ASP A 26 14.30 -14.97 -38.56
N LEU A 27 13.69 -13.79 -38.72
CA LEU A 27 14.32 -12.52 -38.31
C LEU A 27 14.51 -12.43 -36.79
N ILE A 28 13.52 -12.86 -36.01
CA ILE A 28 13.62 -12.87 -34.54
C ILE A 28 14.73 -13.82 -34.08
N GLN A 29 14.78 -15.03 -34.66
CA GLN A 29 15.81 -16.00 -34.33
C GLN A 29 17.19 -15.44 -34.67
N GLN A 30 17.38 -14.91 -35.88
CA GLN A 30 18.65 -14.29 -36.28
C GLN A 30 19.09 -13.22 -35.29
N LYS A 31 18.18 -12.35 -34.83
CA LYS A 31 18.51 -11.27 -33.88
C LYS A 31 18.86 -11.80 -32.49
N PHE A 32 18.20 -12.85 -32.02
CA PHE A 32 18.56 -13.51 -30.76
C PHE A 32 19.93 -14.18 -30.88
N ASP A 33 20.21 -14.91 -31.97
CA ASP A 33 21.48 -15.57 -32.18
C ASP A 33 22.64 -14.56 -32.27
N GLU A 34 22.46 -13.44 -32.98
CA GLU A 34 23.42 -12.34 -33.01
C GLU A 34 23.69 -11.75 -31.64
N ALA A 35 22.65 -11.46 -30.85
CA ALA A 35 22.78 -10.88 -29.52
C ALA A 35 23.46 -11.84 -28.54
N ILE A 36 23.04 -13.10 -28.55
CA ILE A 36 23.63 -14.15 -27.69
C ILE A 36 25.11 -14.38 -28.03
N ALA A 37 25.45 -14.42 -29.30
CA ALA A 37 26.82 -14.63 -29.76
C ALA A 37 27.75 -13.46 -29.37
N THR A 38 27.23 -12.23 -29.35
CA THR A 38 28.01 -11.01 -29.08
C THR A 38 28.13 -10.75 -27.56
N ASP A 39 27.02 -10.76 -26.83
CA ASP A 39 26.93 -10.26 -25.45
C ASP A 39 26.28 -11.26 -24.49
N GLY A 40 25.93 -12.46 -24.95
CA GLY A 40 25.29 -13.50 -24.16
C GLY A 40 23.80 -13.26 -23.92
N ASN A 41 23.13 -14.22 -23.28
CA ASN A 41 21.69 -14.21 -23.03
C ASN A 41 21.20 -12.97 -22.24
N GLN A 42 22.07 -12.39 -21.41
CA GLN A 42 21.78 -11.23 -20.59
C GLN A 42 21.50 -9.94 -21.41
N SER A 43 21.96 -9.92 -22.68
CA SER A 43 21.68 -8.81 -23.60
C SER A 43 20.21 -8.77 -24.08
N ILE A 44 19.50 -9.89 -23.95
CA ILE A 44 18.08 -9.97 -24.26
C ILE A 44 17.28 -9.55 -23.03
N CYS A 45 16.45 -8.52 -23.16
CA CYS A 45 15.56 -8.06 -22.10
C CYS A 45 14.11 -8.27 -22.54
N TYR A 46 13.32 -8.92 -21.70
CA TYR A 46 11.88 -8.97 -21.88
C TYR A 46 11.13 -8.31 -20.71
N ALA A 47 10.14 -7.51 -21.04
CA ALA A 47 9.28 -6.84 -20.08
C ALA A 47 7.87 -7.42 -20.17
N THR A 48 7.30 -7.73 -19.03
CA THR A 48 5.93 -8.22 -18.93
C THR A 48 5.14 -7.36 -17.96
N GLY A 49 3.84 -7.30 -18.16
CA GLY A 49 2.91 -6.60 -17.27
C GLY A 49 1.63 -7.39 -17.11
N SER A 50 0.64 -6.73 -16.49
CA SER A 50 -0.71 -7.26 -16.46
C SER A 50 -1.31 -7.20 -17.87
N GLY A 51 -2.23 -8.07 -18.15
CA GLY A 51 -2.92 -8.20 -19.39
C GLY A 51 -3.80 -9.42 -19.31
N ASN A 52 -3.65 -10.35 -20.22
CA ASN A 52 -4.33 -11.63 -20.14
C ASN A 52 -3.63 -12.56 -19.14
N PHE A 53 -4.22 -12.74 -17.97
CA PHE A 53 -3.68 -13.59 -16.90
C PHE A 53 -3.95 -15.10 -17.08
N GLY A 54 -4.34 -15.54 -18.27
CA GLY A 54 -4.52 -16.95 -18.54
C GLY A 54 -3.24 -17.75 -18.31
N ALA A 55 -3.37 -18.97 -17.78
CA ALA A 55 -2.23 -19.84 -17.50
C ALA A 55 -1.36 -20.15 -18.73
N MET A 56 -1.94 -20.09 -19.92
CA MET A 56 -1.23 -20.27 -21.19
C MET A 56 -0.52 -19.01 -21.69
N HIS A 57 -0.85 -17.82 -21.19
CA HIS A 57 -0.28 -16.55 -21.67
C HIS A 57 0.83 -16.03 -20.78
N GLY A 58 0.65 -16.06 -19.48
CA GLY A 58 1.64 -15.53 -18.51
C GLY A 58 2.94 -16.37 -18.47
N PRO A 59 2.89 -17.67 -18.20
CA PRO A 59 4.08 -18.51 -18.06
C PRO A 59 4.84 -18.80 -19.34
N VAL A 60 4.19 -18.71 -20.54
CA VAL A 60 4.82 -19.07 -21.82
C VAL A 60 6.07 -18.25 -22.10
N ALA A 61 6.04 -16.93 -21.92
CA ALA A 61 7.21 -16.10 -22.12
C ALA A 61 8.36 -16.47 -21.16
N SER A 62 8.05 -16.67 -19.89
CA SER A 62 9.06 -17.08 -18.89
C SER A 62 9.63 -18.46 -19.19
N ALA A 63 8.81 -19.40 -19.64
CA ALA A 63 9.27 -20.73 -20.04
C ALA A 63 10.16 -20.69 -21.28
N PHE A 64 9.77 -19.89 -22.28
CA PHE A 64 10.58 -19.69 -23.49
C PHE A 64 11.96 -19.14 -23.15
N PHE A 65 12.04 -18.06 -22.39
CA PHE A 65 13.34 -17.46 -22.05
C PHE A 65 14.17 -18.35 -21.10
N ALA A 66 13.53 -19.10 -20.19
CA ALA A 66 14.24 -20.09 -19.39
C ALA A 66 14.86 -21.20 -20.28
N HIS A 67 14.14 -21.63 -21.31
CA HIS A 67 14.63 -22.65 -22.26
C HIS A 67 15.72 -22.12 -23.17
N LEU A 68 15.70 -20.83 -23.49
CA LEU A 68 16.75 -20.14 -24.25
C LEU A 68 18.07 -19.98 -23.45
N GLY A 69 18.06 -20.23 -22.15
CA GLY A 69 19.22 -20.07 -21.26
C GLY A 69 19.18 -18.83 -20.38
N GLY A 70 18.03 -18.19 -20.28
CA GLY A 70 17.77 -16.99 -19.49
C GLY A 70 17.68 -15.72 -20.31
N ALA A 71 17.27 -14.65 -19.65
CA ALA A 71 17.21 -13.29 -20.20
C ALA A 71 17.15 -12.28 -19.07
N THR A 72 17.46 -11.03 -19.33
CA THR A 72 17.26 -9.93 -18.38
C THR A 72 15.76 -9.63 -18.25
N THR A 73 15.29 -9.48 -17.02
CA THR A 73 13.91 -9.09 -16.74
C THR A 73 13.85 -7.81 -15.92
N THR A 74 12.72 -7.11 -15.99
CA THR A 74 12.50 -5.95 -15.14
C THR A 74 12.18 -6.38 -13.70
N VAL A 75 12.73 -5.67 -12.72
CA VAL A 75 12.39 -5.81 -11.30
C VAL A 75 11.35 -4.77 -10.92
N GLY A 76 10.39 -5.16 -10.09
CA GLY A 76 9.25 -4.32 -9.73
C GLY A 76 8.16 -4.30 -10.81
N LYS A 77 7.05 -3.67 -10.50
CA LYS A 77 5.90 -3.56 -11.40
C LYS A 77 5.32 -2.15 -11.33
N LEU A 78 5.31 -1.41 -12.41
CA LEU A 78 4.67 -0.08 -12.49
C LEU A 78 3.22 -0.11 -11.99
N CYS A 79 2.52 -1.21 -12.28
CA CYS A 79 1.11 -1.38 -11.93
C CYS A 79 0.83 -1.45 -10.43
N CYS A 80 1.66 -2.10 -9.62
CA CYS A 80 1.30 -2.43 -8.24
C CYS A 80 2.47 -2.44 -7.24
N ALA A 81 3.67 -2.04 -7.64
CA ALA A 81 4.82 -2.07 -6.75
C ALA A 81 4.61 -1.21 -5.49
N GLY A 82 4.19 0.05 -5.65
CA GLY A 82 3.94 0.93 -4.52
C GLY A 82 2.92 0.39 -3.52
N VAL A 83 1.95 -0.39 -4.02
CA VAL A 83 0.95 -1.09 -3.19
C VAL A 83 1.58 -2.20 -2.38
N TYR A 84 2.29 -3.09 -3.07
CA TYR A 84 2.85 -4.29 -2.45
C TYR A 84 3.98 -3.93 -1.49
N GLU A 85 4.84 -3.00 -1.86
CA GLU A 85 5.93 -2.54 -1.00
C GLU A 85 5.39 -1.93 0.30
N SER A 86 4.43 -1.01 0.22
CA SER A 86 3.83 -0.38 1.42
C SER A 86 3.19 -1.40 2.36
N VAL A 87 2.47 -2.39 1.81
CA VAL A 87 1.85 -3.44 2.62
C VAL A 87 2.90 -4.35 3.26
N VAL A 88 3.98 -4.67 2.53
CA VAL A 88 5.09 -5.48 3.09
C VAL A 88 5.82 -4.74 4.21
N TYR A 89 6.09 -3.44 4.04
CA TYR A 89 6.75 -2.63 5.08
C TYR A 89 5.94 -2.57 6.38
N ILE A 90 4.61 -2.51 6.28
CA ILE A 90 3.76 -2.37 7.48
C ILE A 90 3.43 -3.72 8.12
N TYR A 91 3.13 -4.73 7.30
CA TYR A 91 2.59 -6.01 7.78
C TYR A 91 3.53 -7.21 7.56
N GLY A 92 4.69 -7.01 6.95
CA GLY A 92 5.60 -8.09 6.60
C GLY A 92 5.08 -9.04 5.51
N LYS A 93 3.86 -8.86 5.02
CA LYS A 93 3.19 -9.74 4.04
C LYS A 93 2.50 -8.92 2.95
N ARG A 94 2.47 -9.46 1.72
CA ARG A 94 1.83 -8.81 0.57
C ARG A 94 0.30 -8.84 0.60
N PHE A 95 -0.29 -9.81 1.28
CA PHE A 95 -1.73 -10.05 1.25
C PHE A 95 -2.28 -10.12 2.67
N LEU A 96 -3.26 -9.27 2.89
CA LEU A 96 -4.14 -9.31 4.05
C LEU A 96 -5.52 -9.67 3.52
N ASP A 97 -6.00 -10.86 3.80
CA ASP A 97 -7.33 -11.29 3.39
C ASP A 97 -8.33 -11.06 4.52
N CYS A 98 -9.06 -9.98 4.41
CA CYS A 98 -10.16 -9.67 5.30
C CYS A 98 -11.52 -9.61 4.59
N ARG A 99 -11.59 -10.07 3.34
CA ARG A 99 -12.81 -10.01 2.51
C ARG A 99 -13.99 -10.76 3.10
N ASN A 100 -13.73 -11.81 3.87
CA ASN A 100 -14.78 -12.58 4.52
C ASN A 100 -15.39 -11.87 5.74
N GLN A 101 -14.77 -10.77 6.20
CA GLN A 101 -15.21 -10.02 7.37
C GLN A 101 -16.04 -8.76 7.02
N ILE A 102 -16.25 -8.47 5.74
CA ILE A 102 -16.97 -7.27 5.31
C ILE A 102 -18.38 -7.21 5.89
N GLU A 103 -19.10 -8.33 5.85
CA GLU A 103 -20.46 -8.41 6.36
C GLU A 103 -20.56 -8.24 7.88
N ASN A 104 -19.45 -8.48 8.59
CA ASN A 104 -19.35 -8.31 10.04
C ASN A 104 -18.87 -6.90 10.43
N SER A 105 -18.51 -6.07 9.45
CA SER A 105 -18.04 -4.70 9.72
C SER A 105 -19.23 -3.77 9.97
N THR A 106 -19.05 -2.83 10.92
CA THR A 106 -20.03 -1.77 11.21
C THR A 106 -19.70 -0.48 10.48
N TYR A 107 -18.43 -0.35 10.02
CA TYR A 107 -17.97 0.81 9.24
C TYR A 107 -16.91 0.34 8.23
N CYS A 108 -17.16 0.58 6.95
CA CYS A 108 -16.22 0.22 5.90
C CYS A 108 -15.92 1.39 4.98
N ILE A 109 -14.63 1.62 4.74
CA ILE A 109 -14.15 2.59 3.75
C ILE A 109 -13.66 1.82 2.51
N ILE A 110 -14.28 2.05 1.35
CA ILE A 110 -13.72 1.65 0.05
C ILE A 110 -12.90 2.83 -0.46
N TRP A 111 -11.60 2.65 -0.63
CA TRP A 111 -10.68 3.73 -1.03
C TRP A 111 -10.01 3.44 -2.37
N GLY A 112 -10.30 4.28 -3.39
CA GLY A 112 -9.73 4.15 -4.74
C GLY A 112 -10.00 2.80 -5.40
N ASN A 113 -11.23 2.31 -5.24
CA ASN A 113 -11.64 0.99 -5.71
C ASN A 113 -13.12 0.99 -6.11
N ASN A 114 -13.46 0.33 -7.22
CA ASN A 114 -14.85 0.19 -7.68
C ASN A 114 -15.26 -1.29 -7.77
N PRO A 115 -15.43 -2.00 -6.63
CA PRO A 115 -15.78 -3.41 -6.63
C PRO A 115 -17.17 -3.71 -7.20
N ALA A 116 -18.08 -2.75 -7.24
CA ALA A 116 -19.39 -2.93 -7.89
C ALA A 116 -19.25 -3.31 -9.37
N ILE A 117 -18.18 -2.87 -10.03
CA ILE A 117 -17.85 -3.23 -11.42
C ILE A 117 -16.77 -4.31 -11.50
N THR A 118 -15.67 -4.15 -10.74
CA THR A 118 -14.50 -5.01 -10.91
C THR A 118 -14.61 -6.36 -10.19
N LYS A 119 -15.54 -6.48 -9.22
CA LYS A 119 -15.71 -7.68 -8.38
C LYS A 119 -17.17 -7.82 -7.91
N GLN A 120 -18.10 -7.87 -8.83
CA GLN A 120 -19.55 -7.82 -8.58
C GLN A 120 -20.02 -8.83 -7.51
N GLY A 121 -19.65 -10.11 -7.61
CA GLY A 121 -20.04 -11.13 -6.63
C GLY A 121 -19.48 -10.89 -5.21
N TYR A 122 -18.43 -10.10 -5.11
CA TYR A 122 -17.85 -9.68 -3.84
C TYR A 122 -18.52 -8.40 -3.30
N PHE A 123 -19.02 -7.55 -4.18
CA PHE A 123 -19.67 -6.30 -3.80
C PHE A 123 -20.97 -6.52 -3.03
N GLN A 124 -21.68 -7.63 -3.26
CA GLN A 124 -22.86 -8.01 -2.49
C GLN A 124 -22.64 -8.02 -0.97
N ARG A 125 -21.41 -8.32 -0.51
CA ARG A 125 -21.07 -8.30 0.91
C ARG A 125 -21.14 -6.90 1.52
N PHE A 126 -20.79 -5.87 0.74
CA PHE A 126 -20.94 -4.48 1.19
C PHE A 126 -22.40 -4.07 1.25
N GLU A 127 -23.20 -4.50 0.29
CA GLU A 127 -24.65 -4.25 0.31
C GLU A 127 -25.29 -4.94 1.53
N ASN A 128 -24.96 -6.20 1.80
CA ASN A 128 -25.42 -6.93 3.00
C ASN A 128 -24.99 -6.21 4.30
N MET A 129 -23.76 -5.70 4.38
CA MET A 129 -23.28 -4.92 5.52
C MET A 129 -24.13 -3.65 5.73
N VAL A 130 -24.44 -2.92 4.67
CA VAL A 130 -25.28 -1.72 4.73
C VAL A 130 -26.72 -2.06 5.12
N ASP A 131 -27.27 -3.14 4.57
CA ASP A 131 -28.63 -3.62 4.91
C ASP A 131 -28.73 -4.05 6.38
N ASN A 132 -27.61 -4.50 6.98
CA ASN A 132 -27.50 -4.82 8.41
C ASN A 132 -27.21 -3.58 9.29
N GLY A 133 -27.27 -2.37 8.73
CA GLY A 133 -27.08 -1.11 9.47
C GLY A 133 -25.64 -0.60 9.53
N GLY A 134 -24.69 -1.25 8.85
CA GLY A 134 -23.32 -0.76 8.72
C GLY A 134 -23.23 0.47 7.81
N LYS A 135 -22.17 1.26 8.01
CA LYS A 135 -21.90 2.46 7.19
C LYS A 135 -20.82 2.16 6.16
N LEU A 136 -21.12 2.45 4.90
CA LEU A 136 -20.19 2.34 3.77
C LEU A 136 -19.80 3.72 3.29
N VAL A 137 -18.51 4.05 3.38
CA VAL A 137 -17.91 5.27 2.83
C VAL A 137 -17.11 4.91 1.58
N VAL A 138 -17.30 5.63 0.50
CA VAL A 138 -16.45 5.49 -0.70
C VAL A 138 -15.62 6.75 -0.87
N ILE A 139 -14.29 6.58 -0.88
CA ILE A 139 -13.32 7.64 -1.17
C ILE A 139 -12.80 7.40 -2.58
N ASP A 140 -13.27 8.23 -3.52
CA ASP A 140 -12.90 8.15 -4.93
C ASP A 140 -13.19 9.51 -5.59
N PRO A 141 -12.29 10.05 -6.42
CA PRO A 141 -12.54 11.32 -7.13
C PRO A 141 -13.72 11.26 -8.09
N ILE A 142 -14.15 10.07 -8.48
CA ILE A 142 -15.27 9.83 -9.39
C ILE A 142 -16.43 9.21 -8.61
N TYR A 143 -17.65 9.68 -8.89
CA TYR A 143 -18.87 9.07 -8.38
C TYR A 143 -19.13 7.75 -9.11
N THR A 144 -18.53 6.68 -8.57
CA THR A 144 -18.57 5.34 -9.16
C THR A 144 -19.86 4.60 -8.80
N GLU A 145 -20.09 3.42 -9.42
CA GLU A 145 -21.20 2.53 -9.08
C GLU A 145 -21.12 2.06 -7.62
N SER A 146 -19.91 1.91 -7.08
CA SER A 146 -19.71 1.65 -5.65
C SER A 146 -20.13 2.85 -4.80
N ALA A 147 -19.80 4.07 -5.23
CA ALA A 147 -20.21 5.30 -4.54
C ALA A 147 -21.74 5.48 -4.57
N ALA A 148 -22.40 5.10 -5.66
CA ALA A 148 -23.85 5.16 -5.79
C ALA A 148 -24.61 4.24 -4.81
N LYS A 149 -23.94 3.25 -4.23
CA LYS A 149 -24.46 2.31 -3.23
C LYS A 149 -23.95 2.59 -1.82
N ALA A 150 -23.01 3.54 -1.68
CA ALA A 150 -22.45 3.92 -0.40
C ALA A 150 -23.43 4.79 0.41
N THR A 151 -23.27 4.79 1.72
CA THR A 151 -23.95 5.72 2.62
C THR A 151 -23.32 7.11 2.57
N ASP A 152 -22.07 7.20 2.11
CA ASP A 152 -21.33 8.45 2.01
C ASP A 152 -20.26 8.39 0.89
N TRP A 153 -20.00 9.51 0.23
CA TRP A 153 -19.00 9.65 -0.82
C TRP A 153 -18.11 10.85 -0.59
N ILE A 154 -16.82 10.61 -0.56
CA ILE A 154 -15.77 11.61 -0.35
C ILE A 154 -14.91 11.68 -1.61
N ALA A 155 -14.77 12.85 -2.18
CA ALA A 155 -14.11 13.06 -3.46
C ALA A 155 -12.81 13.89 -3.31
N PRO A 156 -11.67 13.28 -2.97
CA PRO A 156 -10.40 13.99 -2.96
C PRO A 156 -9.93 14.28 -4.39
N TRP A 157 -9.13 15.31 -4.57
CA TRP A 157 -8.46 15.53 -5.84
C TRP A 157 -7.48 14.38 -6.14
N PRO A 158 -7.35 13.95 -7.41
CA PRO A 158 -6.45 12.87 -7.76
C PRO A 158 -5.01 13.14 -7.31
N GLY A 159 -4.42 12.18 -6.60
CA GLY A 159 -3.03 12.26 -6.14
C GLY A 159 -2.85 12.86 -4.74
N THR A 160 -3.92 13.23 -4.04
CA THR A 160 -3.88 13.88 -2.73
C THR A 160 -4.34 12.99 -1.57
N ASP A 161 -4.50 11.70 -1.82
CA ASP A 161 -4.94 10.71 -0.82
C ASP A 161 -4.07 10.70 0.45
N ALA A 162 -2.77 10.99 0.29
CA ALA A 162 -1.83 11.04 1.43
C ALA A 162 -2.19 12.17 2.40
N ALA A 163 -2.56 13.34 1.90
CA ALA A 163 -2.97 14.48 2.74
C ALA A 163 -4.24 14.13 3.53
N LEU A 164 -5.23 13.55 2.86
CA LEU A 164 -6.45 13.07 3.50
C LEU A 164 -6.16 12.04 4.59
N GLY A 165 -5.35 11.01 4.29
CA GLY A 165 -5.01 9.94 5.24
C GLY A 165 -4.21 10.45 6.44
N LEU A 166 -3.26 11.39 6.23
CA LEU A 166 -2.48 12.01 7.30
C LEU A 166 -3.34 12.86 8.23
N ALA A 167 -4.29 13.61 7.68
CA ALA A 167 -5.21 14.40 8.48
C ALA A 167 -6.19 13.54 9.28
N MET A 168 -6.65 12.41 8.71
CA MET A 168 -7.42 11.43 9.47
C MET A 168 -6.61 10.85 10.63
N LEU A 169 -5.35 10.44 10.37
CA LEU A 169 -4.44 9.95 11.40
C LEU A 169 -4.22 10.99 12.50
N LYS A 170 -3.92 12.23 12.11
CA LYS A 170 -3.74 13.32 13.07
C LYS A 170 -4.98 13.50 13.96
N THR A 171 -6.16 13.52 13.38
CA THR A 171 -7.42 13.61 14.14
C THR A 171 -7.56 12.48 15.14
N ILE A 172 -7.27 11.23 14.72
CA ILE A 172 -7.34 10.05 15.58
C ILE A 172 -6.35 10.14 16.73
N VAL A 173 -5.12 10.58 16.49
CA VAL A 173 -4.09 10.67 17.51
C VAL A 173 -4.34 11.82 18.47
N ASP A 174 -4.67 13.02 17.96
CA ASP A 174 -4.95 14.20 18.80
C ASP A 174 -6.13 13.97 19.75
N GLU A 175 -7.15 13.25 19.29
CA GLU A 175 -8.34 12.95 20.07
C GLU A 175 -8.23 11.63 20.86
N LYS A 176 -7.08 10.95 20.80
CA LYS A 176 -6.80 9.67 21.48
C LYS A 176 -7.85 8.59 21.19
N LEU A 177 -8.26 8.48 19.91
CA LEU A 177 -9.26 7.51 19.46
C LEU A 177 -8.64 6.17 19.03
N TYR A 178 -7.33 6.00 19.20
CA TYR A 178 -6.59 4.77 18.88
C TYR A 178 -6.72 3.76 20.05
N ASP A 179 -6.53 2.49 19.73
CA ASP A 179 -6.46 1.40 20.69
C ASP A 179 -5.02 1.29 21.23
N GLU A 180 -4.78 1.91 22.39
CA GLU A 180 -3.46 1.95 23.02
C GLU A 180 -2.97 0.55 23.42
N GLU A 181 -3.86 -0.29 23.95
CA GLU A 181 -3.51 -1.66 24.37
C GLU A 181 -3.03 -2.48 23.16
N PHE A 182 -3.76 -2.39 22.05
CA PHE A 182 -3.36 -3.05 20.80
C PHE A 182 -2.02 -2.52 20.28
N LEU A 183 -1.83 -1.21 20.25
CA LEU A 183 -0.58 -0.60 19.78
C LEU A 183 0.63 -1.06 20.59
N LEU A 184 0.49 -1.13 21.89
CA LEU A 184 1.55 -1.56 22.80
C LEU A 184 1.86 -3.06 22.70
N ALA A 185 0.82 -3.90 22.54
CA ALA A 185 0.99 -5.35 22.57
C ALA A 185 1.32 -5.99 21.22
N HIS A 186 0.88 -5.38 20.12
CA HIS A 186 0.85 -6.05 18.80
C HIS A 186 1.55 -5.29 17.68
N THR A 187 2.17 -4.13 17.96
CA THR A 187 2.83 -3.31 16.95
C THR A 187 4.22 -2.86 17.38
N CYS A 188 5.00 -2.30 16.45
CA CYS A 188 6.26 -1.63 16.76
C CYS A 188 6.10 -0.20 17.31
N ALA A 189 4.88 0.26 17.52
CA ALA A 189 4.61 1.62 17.99
C ALA A 189 5.45 2.06 19.20
N PRO A 190 5.66 1.24 20.27
CA PRO A 190 6.50 1.60 21.40
C PRO A 190 8.00 1.41 21.19
N CYS A 191 8.45 0.81 20.05
CA CYS A 191 9.87 0.54 19.80
C CYS A 191 10.66 1.84 19.67
N LEU A 192 11.88 1.85 20.23
CA LEU A 192 12.72 3.03 20.26
C LEU A 192 13.52 3.17 18.96
N VAL A 193 13.64 4.42 18.50
CA VAL A 193 14.46 4.85 17.39
C VAL A 193 15.46 5.89 17.88
N ASP A 194 16.74 5.70 17.58
CA ASP A 194 17.81 6.63 17.95
C ASP A 194 17.72 7.89 17.08
N LYS A 195 17.68 9.07 17.73
CA LYS A 195 17.53 10.35 17.04
C LYS A 195 18.76 10.74 16.20
N ALA A 196 19.94 10.28 16.58
CA ALA A 196 21.16 10.63 15.89
C ALA A 196 21.35 9.84 14.59
N THR A 197 20.93 8.57 14.60
CA THR A 197 21.08 7.67 13.45
C THR A 197 19.80 7.54 12.62
N GLY A 198 18.62 7.71 13.24
CA GLY A 198 17.32 7.42 12.63
C GLY A 198 17.02 5.93 12.52
N GLU A 199 17.82 5.08 13.16
CA GLU A 199 17.68 3.62 13.09
C GLU A 199 16.97 3.07 14.35
N PRO A 200 16.22 1.97 14.22
CA PRO A 200 15.66 1.28 15.38
C PRO A 200 16.74 0.81 16.33
N VAL A 201 16.48 0.93 17.63
CA VAL A 201 17.41 0.48 18.67
C VAL A 201 17.18 -1.00 18.95
N MET A 202 18.24 -1.80 18.83
CA MET A 202 18.23 -3.23 19.12
C MET A 202 19.16 -3.55 20.29
N GLU A 203 18.78 -4.51 21.12
CA GLU A 203 19.64 -5.03 22.18
C GLU A 203 20.82 -5.83 21.60
N ASP A 204 20.53 -6.65 20.57
CA ASP A 204 21.52 -7.43 19.82
C ASP A 204 21.38 -7.14 18.32
N PRO A 205 22.34 -6.47 17.68
CA PRO A 205 22.27 -6.17 16.25
C PRO A 205 22.21 -7.40 15.33
N GLU A 206 22.62 -8.57 15.81
CA GLU A 206 22.55 -9.82 15.05
C GLU A 206 21.17 -10.52 15.18
N ASP A 207 20.35 -10.11 16.17
CA ASP A 207 18.97 -10.59 16.33
C ASP A 207 17.98 -9.55 15.81
N PRO A 208 17.41 -9.74 14.61
CA PRO A 208 16.48 -8.78 14.00
C PRO A 208 15.15 -8.61 14.77
N ALA A 209 14.92 -9.38 15.83
CA ALA A 209 13.75 -9.29 16.69
C ALA A 209 14.07 -8.67 18.07
N SER A 210 15.30 -8.17 18.29
CA SER A 210 15.72 -7.65 19.61
C SER A 210 15.41 -6.18 19.85
N PHE A 211 14.33 -5.66 19.30
CA PHE A 211 13.89 -4.28 19.52
C PHE A 211 13.71 -3.96 21.01
N VAL A 212 13.98 -2.71 21.36
CA VAL A 212 13.85 -2.25 22.74
C VAL A 212 12.75 -1.20 22.90
N VAL A 213 12.19 -1.15 24.10
CA VAL A 213 11.15 -0.21 24.52
C VAL A 213 11.52 0.42 25.86
N LEU A 214 10.90 1.54 26.20
CA LEU A 214 10.97 2.10 27.55
C LEU A 214 9.91 1.44 28.43
N ASP A 215 10.34 0.76 29.51
CA ASP A 215 9.42 0.30 30.55
C ASP A 215 9.10 1.44 31.51
N THR A 216 7.84 1.88 31.52
CA THR A 216 7.38 3.01 32.35
C THR A 216 7.41 2.71 33.85
N ALA A 217 7.34 1.44 34.23
CA ALA A 217 7.34 1.03 35.64
C ALA A 217 8.73 1.18 36.28
N THR A 218 9.80 0.91 35.52
CA THR A 218 11.19 0.96 36.01
C THR A 218 11.98 2.14 35.48
N GLY A 219 11.55 2.77 34.39
CA GLY A 219 12.27 3.81 33.69
C GLY A 219 13.47 3.28 32.88
N ASN A 220 13.60 1.97 32.71
CA ASN A 220 14.68 1.36 31.98
C ASN A 220 14.30 1.08 30.51
N VAL A 221 15.30 1.13 29.64
CA VAL A 221 15.19 0.60 28.29
C VAL A 221 15.43 -0.90 28.35
N VAL A 222 14.46 -1.67 27.88
CA VAL A 222 14.47 -3.14 27.95
C VAL A 222 14.02 -3.74 26.62
N ARG A 223 14.32 -5.00 26.40
CA ARG A 223 13.84 -5.72 25.22
C ARG A 223 12.31 -5.81 25.24
N HIS A 224 11.69 -5.64 24.07
CA HIS A 224 10.22 -5.56 23.93
C HIS A 224 9.46 -6.79 24.43
N ASP A 225 10.11 -7.96 24.39
CA ASP A 225 9.54 -9.26 24.82
C ASP A 225 9.86 -9.62 26.28
N THR A 226 10.40 -8.68 27.06
CA THR A 226 10.63 -8.85 28.49
C THR A 226 9.29 -9.01 29.23
N ALA A 227 9.22 -10.00 30.13
CA ALA A 227 7.98 -10.28 30.85
C ALA A 227 7.60 -9.16 31.82
N ASN A 228 6.31 -8.87 31.91
CA ASN A 228 5.70 -7.90 32.85
C ASN A 228 6.17 -6.45 32.70
N ILE A 229 6.53 -6.04 31.48
CA ILE A 229 6.82 -4.63 31.16
C ILE A 229 5.53 -3.85 30.90
N THR A 230 5.62 -2.55 31.11
CA THR A 230 4.62 -1.57 30.65
C THR A 230 5.32 -0.61 29.69
N ALA A 231 5.25 -0.90 28.40
CA ALA A 231 5.92 -0.11 27.39
C ALA A 231 5.33 1.30 27.28
N ALA A 232 6.18 2.29 26.99
CA ALA A 232 5.75 3.67 26.72
C ALA A 232 5.39 3.84 25.26
N LEU A 233 4.24 4.43 24.98
CA LEU A 233 3.87 4.81 23.60
C LEU A 233 4.52 6.15 23.20
N THR A 234 4.77 7.05 24.18
CA THR A 234 5.46 8.33 23.99
C THR A 234 6.52 8.53 25.07
N LEU A 235 7.57 9.26 24.73
CA LEU A 235 8.69 9.53 25.66
C LEU A 235 8.60 10.92 26.29
N GLU A 236 7.54 11.69 26.04
CA GLU A 236 7.38 13.04 26.58
C GLU A 236 7.56 13.07 28.10
N GLY A 237 8.45 13.96 28.56
CA GLY A 237 8.75 14.11 29.99
C GLY A 237 9.69 13.05 30.58
N THR A 238 10.21 12.13 29.79
CA THR A 238 11.21 11.13 30.22
C THR A 238 12.64 11.57 29.87
N PRO A 239 13.67 11.13 30.60
CA PRO A 239 15.07 11.38 30.22
C PRO A 239 15.44 10.77 28.86
N GLN A 240 14.81 9.67 28.46
CA GLN A 240 15.04 8.95 27.22
C GLN A 240 14.61 9.77 25.99
N ALA A 241 13.70 10.75 26.17
CA ALA A 241 13.27 11.66 25.10
C ALA A 241 14.42 12.52 24.53
N GLU A 242 15.55 12.68 25.23
CA GLU A 242 16.70 13.39 24.66
C GLU A 242 17.38 12.59 23.54
N GLN A 243 17.44 11.26 23.70
CA GLN A 243 18.18 10.38 22.80
C GLN A 243 17.27 9.67 21.79
N TYR A 244 16.05 9.32 22.19
CA TYR A 244 15.16 8.44 21.41
C TYR A 244 13.83 9.11 21.06
N ASN A 245 13.19 8.59 20.02
CA ASN A 245 11.75 8.66 19.79
C ASN A 245 11.17 7.26 19.85
N THR A 246 9.86 7.14 20.05
CA THR A 246 9.17 5.91 19.68
C THR A 246 8.79 5.94 18.20
N GLU A 247 8.52 4.78 17.58
CA GLU A 247 7.96 4.70 16.24
C GLU A 247 6.62 5.46 16.14
N PHE A 248 5.80 5.41 17.19
CA PHE A 248 4.54 6.16 17.26
C PHE A 248 4.76 7.67 17.16
N GLU A 249 5.74 8.21 17.90
CA GLU A 249 6.07 9.64 17.85
C GLU A 249 6.55 10.06 16.46
N LEU A 250 7.32 9.22 15.77
CA LEU A 250 7.79 9.49 14.41
C LEU A 250 6.63 9.48 13.40
N ILE A 251 5.70 8.54 13.54
CA ILE A 251 4.50 8.49 12.70
C ILE A 251 3.65 9.74 12.93
N TYR A 252 3.44 10.12 14.18
CA TYR A 252 2.69 11.34 14.50
C TYR A 252 3.39 12.61 14.01
N ALA A 253 4.72 12.70 14.12
CA ALA A 253 5.49 13.82 13.60
C ALA A 253 5.29 14.05 12.09
N ASN A 254 5.13 12.97 11.31
CA ASN A 254 4.80 13.06 9.89
C ASN A 254 3.35 13.54 9.66
N ALA A 255 2.43 13.21 10.55
CA ALA A 255 1.04 13.63 10.46
C ALA A 255 0.80 15.04 11.04
N ALA A 256 1.60 15.49 11.99
CA ALA A 256 1.40 16.73 12.73
C ALA A 256 1.18 17.99 11.87
N PRO A 257 1.85 18.20 10.72
CA PRO A 257 1.59 19.33 9.83
C PRO A 257 0.24 19.27 9.11
N TRP A 258 -0.37 18.09 9.03
CA TRP A 258 -1.58 17.84 8.27
C TRP A 258 -2.83 18.01 9.14
N THR A 259 -3.16 19.24 9.51
CA THR A 259 -4.48 19.51 10.10
C THR A 259 -5.57 19.25 9.08
N ALA A 260 -6.81 19.07 9.53
CA ALA A 260 -7.93 18.87 8.60
C ALA A 260 -8.08 20.04 7.62
N GLU A 261 -7.80 21.28 8.08
CA GLU A 261 -7.84 22.51 7.25
C GLU A 261 -6.69 22.53 6.24
N ALA A 262 -5.47 22.10 6.64
CA ALA A 262 -4.35 22.01 5.70
C ALA A 262 -4.61 20.96 4.62
N ALA A 263 -5.20 19.82 5.00
CA ALA A 263 -5.57 18.77 4.07
C ALA A 263 -6.73 19.18 3.16
N GLU A 264 -7.71 19.97 3.65
CA GLU A 264 -8.79 20.53 2.82
C GLU A 264 -8.21 21.35 1.65
N VAL A 265 -7.22 22.19 1.93
CA VAL A 265 -6.55 22.98 0.88
C VAL A 265 -5.86 22.10 -0.16
N GLU A 266 -5.26 21.01 0.27
CA GLU A 266 -4.50 20.10 -0.61
C GLU A 266 -5.41 19.13 -1.36
N CYS A 267 -6.45 18.56 -0.73
CA CYS A 267 -7.25 17.50 -1.32
C CYS A 267 -8.67 17.91 -1.73
N GLY A 268 -9.12 19.11 -1.35
CA GLY A 268 -10.46 19.61 -1.68
C GLY A 268 -11.60 18.97 -0.88
N VAL A 269 -11.30 18.10 0.09
CA VAL A 269 -12.31 17.52 0.99
C VAL A 269 -12.49 18.47 2.18
N PRO A 270 -13.72 18.88 2.53
CA PRO A 270 -13.96 19.78 3.66
C PRO A 270 -13.38 19.24 4.97
N ALA A 271 -12.74 20.10 5.74
CA ALA A 271 -12.09 19.73 7.03
C ALA A 271 -13.07 19.01 7.98
N ALA A 272 -14.33 19.47 8.01
CA ALA A 272 -15.38 18.85 8.81
C ALA A 272 -15.65 17.39 8.40
N ASP A 273 -15.60 17.08 7.10
CA ASP A 273 -15.78 15.71 6.60
C ASP A 273 -14.58 14.84 6.92
N ILE A 274 -13.35 15.37 6.78
CA ILE A 274 -12.12 14.67 7.16
C ILE A 274 -12.17 14.24 8.63
N GLN A 275 -12.48 15.17 9.52
CA GLN A 275 -12.60 14.90 10.95
C GLN A 275 -13.74 13.93 11.27
N ARG A 276 -14.88 14.09 10.59
CA ARG A 276 -16.04 13.22 10.79
C ARG A 276 -15.72 11.76 10.42
N ILE A 277 -15.20 11.51 9.21
CA ILE A 277 -14.88 10.13 8.78
C ILE A 277 -13.76 9.52 9.61
N ALA A 278 -12.80 10.32 10.09
CA ALA A 278 -11.74 9.85 10.99
C ALA A 278 -12.32 9.39 12.34
N ARG A 279 -13.18 10.19 12.95
CA ARG A 279 -13.85 9.84 14.22
C ARG A 279 -14.76 8.62 14.07
N GLU A 280 -15.60 8.62 13.05
CA GLU A 280 -16.52 7.50 12.77
C GLU A 280 -15.75 6.20 12.56
N TYR A 281 -14.67 6.25 11.79
CA TYR A 281 -13.80 5.09 11.56
C TYR A 281 -13.15 4.59 12.85
N ALA A 282 -12.54 5.49 13.62
CA ALA A 282 -11.79 5.14 14.82
C ALA A 282 -12.68 4.67 15.98
N THR A 283 -13.94 5.08 16.02
CA THR A 283 -14.89 4.71 17.10
C THR A 283 -15.83 3.57 16.72
N ALA A 284 -15.80 3.11 15.48
CA ALA A 284 -16.62 1.98 15.05
C ALA A 284 -16.14 0.68 15.72
N GLU A 285 -17.09 -0.18 16.12
CA GLU A 285 -16.79 -1.45 16.77
C GLU A 285 -15.98 -2.38 15.86
N HIS A 286 -16.34 -2.44 14.59
CA HIS A 286 -15.65 -3.23 13.56
C HIS A 286 -15.43 -2.39 12.32
N ALA A 287 -14.30 -1.70 12.25
CA ALA A 287 -13.94 -0.86 11.12
C ALA A 287 -13.04 -1.57 10.11
N MET A 288 -13.18 -1.24 8.83
CA MET A 288 -12.38 -1.81 7.76
C MET A 288 -12.07 -0.78 6.67
N ILE A 289 -10.85 -0.82 6.13
CA ILE A 289 -10.52 -0.11 4.88
C ILE A 289 -10.23 -1.13 3.78
N VAL A 290 -11.01 -1.09 2.72
CA VAL A 290 -10.80 -1.89 1.50
C VAL A 290 -10.25 -0.99 0.42
N HIS A 291 -8.97 -1.07 0.20
CA HIS A 291 -8.30 -0.29 -0.84
C HIS A 291 -7.87 -1.19 -2.01
N ASN A 292 -7.70 -0.59 -3.18
CA ASN A 292 -7.09 -1.21 -4.34
C ASN A 292 -6.09 -0.24 -4.97
N MET A 293 -5.74 -0.48 -6.20
CA MET A 293 -4.66 0.23 -6.89
C MET A 293 -4.98 1.69 -7.23
N GLY A 294 -6.26 2.09 -7.26
CA GLY A 294 -6.71 3.40 -7.71
C GLY A 294 -6.07 4.59 -7.01
N GLY A 295 -6.26 4.75 -5.70
CA GLY A 295 -5.78 5.91 -4.94
C GLY A 295 -4.29 5.86 -4.58
N PHE A 296 -3.66 4.69 -4.66
CA PHE A 296 -2.38 4.44 -4.00
C PHE A 296 -1.26 3.90 -4.90
N MET A 297 -1.43 3.95 -6.21
CA MET A 297 -0.44 3.38 -7.16
C MET A 297 0.74 4.31 -7.45
N ARG A 298 0.59 5.60 -7.27
CA ARG A 298 1.66 6.56 -7.53
C ARG A 298 2.58 6.66 -6.32
N THR A 299 3.84 6.99 -6.57
CA THR A 299 4.91 7.05 -5.55
C THR A 299 4.59 8.05 -4.44
N GLU A 300 3.92 9.14 -4.75
CA GLU A 300 3.47 10.13 -3.77
C GLU A 300 2.37 9.55 -2.85
N ASN A 301 1.52 8.70 -3.40
CA ASN A 301 0.46 8.02 -2.66
C ASN A 301 0.92 6.71 -1.98
N GLY A 302 2.08 6.17 -2.33
CA GLY A 302 2.69 5.06 -1.60
C GLY A 302 2.92 5.40 -0.13
N ARG A 303 3.23 6.68 0.17
CA ARG A 303 3.29 7.20 1.54
C ARG A 303 1.92 7.19 2.23
N GLY A 304 0.84 7.45 1.53
CA GLY A 304 -0.53 7.35 2.07
C GLY A 304 -0.93 5.94 2.48
N ARG A 305 -0.30 4.90 1.90
CA ARG A 305 -0.53 3.49 2.30
C ARG A 305 0.17 3.07 3.57
N LEU A 306 1.36 3.61 3.82
CA LEU A 306 2.00 3.49 5.13
C LEU A 306 1.02 3.98 6.22
N LEU A 307 0.29 5.05 5.92
CA LEU A 307 -0.74 5.60 6.81
C LEU A 307 -2.02 4.76 6.88
N GLY A 308 -2.48 4.21 5.76
CA GLY A 308 -3.61 3.27 5.75
C GLY A 308 -3.33 2.01 6.54
N GLY A 309 -2.06 1.60 6.64
CA GLY A 309 -1.61 0.53 7.52
C GLY A 309 -1.65 0.91 8.99
N VAL A 310 -1.23 2.12 9.32
CA VAL A 310 -1.31 2.65 10.69
C VAL A 310 -2.77 2.87 11.11
N LEU A 311 -3.61 3.39 10.22
CA LEU A 311 -5.06 3.49 10.44
C LEU A 311 -5.74 2.12 10.55
N ARG A 312 -5.10 1.06 10.04
CA ARG A 312 -5.56 -0.34 10.12
C ARG A 312 -4.96 -1.14 11.29
N ALA A 313 -4.17 -0.55 12.15
CA ALA A 313 -3.75 -1.17 13.40
C ALA A 313 -4.99 -1.31 14.30
N ASP A 314 -5.92 -2.12 13.84
CA ASP A 314 -7.29 -2.22 14.30
C ASP A 314 -7.55 -3.53 14.98
N ARG A 315 -8.18 -3.36 16.00
CA ARG A 315 -9.03 -4.22 16.82
C ARG A 315 -9.31 -5.60 16.20
N PRO A 316 -9.14 -6.65 16.98
CA PRO A 316 -9.43 -8.02 16.58
C PRO A 316 -10.87 -8.22 16.12
#